data_a1daf59e08ac8ac46dc927e39d213b80
#
_entry.id   a1daf59e08ac8ac46dc927e39d213b80
#
_cell.length_a   1.000
_cell.length_b   1.000
_cell.length_c   1.000
_cell.angle_alpha   90.00
_cell.angle_beta   90.00
_cell.angle_gamma   90.00
#
_symmetry.space_group_name_H-M   'P 1'
#
loop_
_entity.id
_entity.type
_entity.pdbx_description
1 polymer ?
#
loop_
_entity_poly.entity_id
_entity_poly.type
_entity_poly.pdbx_seq_one_letter_code
_entity_poly.pdbx_strand_id
1 'polypeptide(L)'
;EAVNIYGNGVFPRGLVEFTNYCKNNCYYCGIQGSNPNANRYRLSKEEILSACENGYQLGYRSFVLQGGEDPHYTDEVMVPIVAEIRKRYPDCAITLSLGERSKESYQKLYDAGADRYLLRHEAADPELYQKLHPESLSLENRIQCLWDLKEIGYAVGTGFMVGAPYQTVENLADDLLFIKELDPQMVGIGPFVPHHDTRFKEFPSGSVELTTYLVSILRLMNPHLLLPSTTALGTIDPRGREKGILAGANVVMPNLSPVAVRKDYSLYDN
;
A
#
# COMPACT_ATOMS: atom_id res chain seq x y z
N GLU A 1 0.64 22.68 -11.30
CA GLU A 1 -0.23 21.84 -12.15
C GLU A 1 -1.23 21.01 -11.33
N ALA A 2 -0.81 20.29 -10.27
CA ALA A 2 -1.72 19.50 -9.45
C ALA A 2 -2.87 20.33 -8.83
N VAL A 3 -2.60 21.58 -8.43
CA VAL A 3 -3.62 22.49 -7.92
C VAL A 3 -4.67 22.81 -8.98
N ASN A 4 -4.28 22.87 -10.25
CA ASN A 4 -5.22 23.10 -11.35
C ASN A 4 -6.11 21.89 -11.62
N ILE A 5 -5.67 20.68 -11.25
CA ILE A 5 -6.39 19.42 -11.47
C ILE A 5 -7.28 19.07 -10.25
N TYR A 6 -6.71 19.16 -9.04
CA TYR A 6 -7.33 18.69 -7.81
C TYR A 6 -7.69 19.82 -6.83
N GLY A 7 -7.38 21.08 -7.17
CA GLY A 7 -7.44 22.18 -6.22
C GLY A 7 -6.44 21.98 -5.08
N ASN A 8 -6.73 22.57 -3.92
CA ASN A 8 -5.97 22.37 -2.68
C ASN A 8 -6.51 21.19 -1.85
N GLY A 9 -7.29 20.30 -2.47
CA GLY A 9 -7.93 19.19 -1.79
C GLY A 9 -6.97 18.06 -1.44
N VAL A 10 -7.10 17.54 -0.22
CA VAL A 10 -6.47 16.30 0.23
C VAL A 10 -7.56 15.25 0.34
N PHE A 11 -7.34 14.06 -0.25
CA PHE A 11 -8.30 12.98 -0.31
C PHE A 11 -8.11 12.01 0.86
N PRO A 12 -8.99 12.02 1.87
CA PRO A 12 -8.94 11.03 2.94
C PRO A 12 -9.48 9.68 2.45
N ARG A 13 -8.75 8.60 2.73
CA ARG A 13 -9.17 7.22 2.48
C ARG A 13 -9.18 6.46 3.79
N GLY A 14 -10.30 5.86 4.13
CA GLY A 14 -10.43 5.04 5.33
C GLY A 14 -9.67 3.72 5.17
N LEU A 15 -8.61 3.53 5.95
CA LEU A 15 -7.78 2.33 5.92
C LEU A 15 -8.30 1.29 6.93
N VAL A 16 -8.58 0.08 6.45
CA VAL A 16 -8.93 -1.07 7.27
C VAL A 16 -7.85 -2.14 7.09
N GLU A 17 -7.00 -2.27 8.09
CA GLU A 17 -5.98 -3.32 8.19
C GLU A 17 -6.63 -4.56 8.79
N PHE A 18 -7.08 -5.49 7.93
CA PHE A 18 -7.99 -6.57 8.36
C PHE A 18 -7.28 -7.86 8.79
N THR A 19 -6.00 -8.00 8.46
CA THR A 19 -5.15 -9.13 8.90
C THR A 19 -3.68 -8.77 8.88
N ASN A 20 -2.93 -9.24 9.87
CA ASN A 20 -1.47 -9.19 9.86
C ASN A 20 -0.82 -10.57 9.66
N TYR A 21 -1.60 -11.59 9.30
CA TYR A 21 -1.03 -12.83 8.78
C TYR A 21 -0.48 -12.61 7.38
N CYS A 22 0.69 -13.16 7.11
CA CYS A 22 1.30 -13.13 5.78
C CYS A 22 2.02 -14.45 5.52
N LYS A 23 1.88 -14.99 4.30
CA LYS A 23 2.64 -16.19 3.88
C LYS A 23 4.09 -15.87 3.52
N ASN A 24 4.39 -14.60 3.21
CA ASN A 24 5.67 -14.16 2.71
C ASN A 24 6.65 -13.77 3.82
N ASN A 25 7.94 -13.81 3.49
CA ASN A 25 9.04 -13.50 4.39
C ASN A 25 9.93 -12.37 3.85
N CYS A 26 9.29 -11.26 3.40
CA CYS A 26 10.02 -10.06 2.98
C CYS A 26 10.93 -9.57 4.12
N TYR A 27 12.22 -9.35 3.83
CA TYR A 27 13.26 -9.16 4.84
C TYR A 27 13.15 -7.87 5.65
N TYR A 28 12.29 -6.95 5.22
CA TYR A 28 12.03 -5.65 5.85
C TYR A 28 10.74 -5.58 6.66
N CYS A 29 9.87 -6.61 6.58
CA CYS A 29 8.49 -6.51 7.04
C CYS A 29 8.29 -7.17 8.40
N GLY A 30 7.81 -6.42 9.40
CA GLY A 30 7.54 -6.94 10.74
C GLY A 30 6.42 -7.98 10.81
N ILE A 31 5.49 -7.99 9.85
CA ILE A 31 4.44 -9.02 9.77
C ILE A 31 4.81 -10.21 8.88
N GLN A 32 6.09 -10.37 8.49
CA GLN A 32 6.55 -11.54 7.76
C GLN A 32 6.10 -12.85 8.45
N GLY A 33 5.81 -13.87 7.64
CA GLY A 33 5.21 -15.13 8.13
C GLY A 33 6.03 -15.83 9.20
N SER A 34 7.35 -15.74 9.12
CA SER A 34 8.28 -16.36 10.07
C SER A 34 8.50 -15.58 11.36
N ASN A 35 7.94 -14.35 11.51
CA ASN A 35 8.09 -13.59 12.76
C ASN A 35 7.27 -14.23 13.89
N PRO A 36 7.90 -14.87 14.90
CA PRO A 36 7.19 -15.52 16.00
C PRO A 36 6.65 -14.53 17.04
N ASN A 37 7.13 -13.28 17.03
CA ASN A 37 6.77 -12.27 18.02
C ASN A 37 5.55 -11.44 17.57
N ALA A 38 5.12 -11.56 16.32
CA ALA A 38 3.96 -10.84 15.82
C ALA A 38 2.67 -11.37 16.47
N ASN A 39 1.95 -10.48 17.16
CA ASN A 39 0.63 -10.79 17.71
C ASN A 39 -0.39 -10.83 16.56
N ARG A 40 -0.74 -12.05 16.10
CA ARG A 40 -1.52 -12.28 14.90
C ARG A 40 -3.02 -12.10 15.13
N TYR A 41 -3.67 -11.40 14.18
CA TYR A 41 -5.13 -11.23 14.17
C TYR A 41 -5.71 -11.33 12.77
N ARG A 42 -7.00 -11.62 12.72
CA ARG A 42 -7.86 -11.53 11.54
C ARG A 42 -9.17 -10.89 11.95
N LEU A 43 -9.64 -9.91 11.20
CA LEU A 43 -10.97 -9.35 11.42
C LEU A 43 -12.01 -10.24 10.74
N SER A 44 -13.12 -10.46 11.42
CA SER A 44 -14.30 -11.09 10.82
C SER A 44 -14.91 -10.19 9.73
N LYS A 45 -15.75 -10.75 8.87
CA LYS A 45 -16.53 -9.98 7.90
C LYS A 45 -17.32 -8.85 8.57
N GLU A 46 -17.93 -9.13 9.71
CA GLU A 46 -18.72 -8.19 10.50
C GLU A 46 -17.88 -7.02 11.00
N GLU A 47 -16.66 -7.29 11.48
CA GLU A 47 -15.72 -6.25 11.94
C GLU A 47 -15.24 -5.37 10.79
N ILE A 48 -14.93 -5.95 9.62
CA ILE A 48 -14.56 -5.19 8.41
C ILE A 48 -15.74 -4.29 7.98
N LEU A 49 -16.95 -4.83 7.90
CA LEU A 49 -18.14 -4.07 7.53
C LEU A 49 -18.47 -2.96 8.55
N SER A 50 -18.28 -3.23 9.85
CA SER A 50 -18.47 -2.23 10.90
C SER A 50 -17.43 -1.09 10.79
N ALA A 51 -16.17 -1.39 10.46
CA ALA A 51 -15.16 -0.38 10.22
C ALA A 51 -15.51 0.51 9.00
N CYS A 52 -16.04 -0.08 7.92
CA CYS A 52 -16.52 0.66 6.76
C CYS A 52 -17.74 1.53 7.11
N GLU A 53 -18.70 1.00 7.88
CA GLU A 53 -19.87 1.75 8.35
C GLU A 53 -19.45 2.98 9.15
N ASN A 54 -18.57 2.79 10.15
CA ASN A 54 -18.06 3.89 10.96
C ASN A 54 -17.36 4.95 10.09
N GLY A 55 -16.57 4.50 9.10
CA GLY A 55 -15.92 5.39 8.14
C GLY A 55 -16.94 6.17 7.30
N TYR A 56 -17.97 5.51 6.80
CA TYR A 56 -19.02 6.15 6.00
C TYR A 56 -19.76 7.23 6.78
N GLN A 57 -20.10 6.96 8.05
CA GLN A 57 -20.74 7.92 8.96
C GLN A 57 -19.83 9.13 9.26
N LEU A 58 -18.51 8.93 9.28
CA LEU A 58 -17.53 10.01 9.42
C LEU A 58 -17.30 10.80 8.11
N GLY A 59 -17.98 10.45 7.02
CA GLY A 59 -17.88 11.15 5.74
C GLY A 59 -16.85 10.58 4.76
N TYR A 60 -16.18 9.47 5.07
CA TYR A 60 -15.29 8.81 4.10
C TYR A 60 -16.10 8.25 2.91
N ARG A 61 -15.54 8.40 1.72
CA ARG A 61 -16.10 7.89 0.45
C ARG A 61 -15.08 7.04 -0.30
N SER A 62 -14.07 6.56 0.40
CA SER A 62 -13.06 5.65 -0.14
C SER A 62 -12.53 4.76 0.98
N PHE A 63 -12.59 3.45 0.79
CA PHE A 63 -12.07 2.45 1.72
C PHE A 63 -10.86 1.75 1.10
N VAL A 64 -9.86 1.46 1.94
CA VAL A 64 -8.70 0.64 1.58
C VAL A 64 -8.70 -0.57 2.50
N LEU A 65 -8.93 -1.75 1.94
CA LEU A 65 -8.79 -3.01 2.65
C LEU A 65 -7.38 -3.54 2.45
N GLN A 66 -6.59 -3.51 3.50
CA GLN A 66 -5.17 -3.87 3.48
C GLN A 66 -4.89 -5.02 4.45
N GLY A 67 -4.05 -5.95 4.03
CA GLY A 67 -3.57 -7.05 4.84
C GLY A 67 -2.26 -7.62 4.35
N GLY A 68 -1.66 -8.52 5.12
CA GLY A 68 -0.65 -9.43 4.59
C GLY A 68 -1.26 -10.37 3.55
N GLU A 69 -0.43 -11.06 2.79
CA GLU A 69 -0.90 -12.13 1.90
C GLU A 69 -1.33 -13.35 2.72
N ASP A 70 -2.53 -13.29 3.25
CA ASP A 70 -3.10 -14.27 4.16
C ASP A 70 -3.91 -15.32 3.39
N PRO A 71 -3.51 -16.61 3.41
CA PRO A 71 -4.24 -17.69 2.72
C PRO A 71 -5.66 -17.92 3.22
N HIS A 72 -6.02 -17.39 4.39
CA HIS A 72 -7.38 -17.47 4.91
C HIS A 72 -8.39 -16.67 4.06
N TYR A 73 -7.95 -15.52 3.53
CA TYR A 73 -8.82 -14.66 2.73
C TYR A 73 -8.81 -15.06 1.26
N THR A 74 -9.39 -16.25 0.99
CA THR A 74 -9.61 -16.76 -0.36
C THR A 74 -10.64 -15.92 -1.13
N ASP A 75 -10.89 -16.24 -2.39
CA ASP A 75 -11.95 -15.58 -3.18
C ASP A 75 -13.31 -15.79 -2.54
N GLU A 76 -13.59 -17.00 -2.02
CA GLU A 76 -14.85 -17.33 -1.35
C GLU A 76 -15.12 -16.48 -0.11
N VAL A 77 -14.06 -15.98 0.54
CA VAL A 77 -14.14 -15.09 1.70
C VAL A 77 -14.21 -13.61 1.27
N MET A 78 -13.31 -13.19 0.36
CA MET A 78 -13.16 -11.77 0.02
C MET A 78 -14.22 -11.25 -0.94
N VAL A 79 -14.64 -12.03 -1.93
CA VAL A 79 -15.68 -11.62 -2.91
C VAL A 79 -16.98 -11.23 -2.20
N PRO A 80 -17.53 -12.01 -1.26
CA PRO A 80 -18.72 -11.61 -0.51
C PRO A 80 -18.54 -10.38 0.37
N ILE A 81 -17.34 -10.09 0.85
CA ILE A 81 -17.04 -8.88 1.64
C ILE A 81 -17.07 -7.66 0.72
N VAL A 82 -16.35 -7.71 -0.40
CA VAL A 82 -16.32 -6.62 -1.39
C VAL A 82 -17.72 -6.33 -1.94
N ALA A 83 -18.46 -7.35 -2.33
CA ALA A 83 -19.82 -7.21 -2.85
C ALA A 83 -20.77 -6.57 -1.83
N GLU A 84 -20.65 -6.94 -0.55
CA GLU A 84 -21.48 -6.35 0.51
C GLU A 84 -21.13 -4.88 0.78
N ILE A 85 -19.84 -4.52 0.75
CA ILE A 85 -19.39 -3.11 0.87
C ILE A 85 -19.94 -2.30 -0.33
N ARG A 86 -19.80 -2.82 -1.55
CA ARG A 86 -20.33 -2.16 -2.76
C ARG A 86 -21.83 -1.95 -2.69
N LYS A 87 -22.55 -2.96 -2.21
CA LYS A 87 -24.01 -2.89 -2.06
C LYS A 87 -24.45 -1.84 -1.04
N ARG A 88 -23.76 -1.74 0.10
CA ARG A 88 -24.08 -0.78 1.17
C ARG A 88 -23.68 0.65 0.82
N TYR A 89 -22.55 0.80 0.13
CA TYR A 89 -21.92 2.10 -0.15
C TYR A 89 -21.58 2.22 -1.63
N PRO A 90 -22.59 2.35 -2.52
CA PRO A 90 -22.39 2.38 -3.97
C PRO A 90 -21.62 3.62 -4.43
N ASP A 91 -21.60 4.69 -3.64
CA ASP A 91 -20.88 5.93 -3.86
C ASP A 91 -19.42 5.92 -3.35
N CYS A 92 -18.98 4.83 -2.73
CA CYS A 92 -17.63 4.70 -2.21
C CYS A 92 -16.69 3.99 -3.18
N ALA A 93 -15.45 4.44 -3.27
CA ALA A 93 -14.39 3.69 -3.93
C ALA A 93 -13.81 2.62 -3.01
N ILE A 94 -13.64 1.40 -3.52
CA ILE A 94 -13.09 0.25 -2.81
C ILE A 94 -11.70 -0.04 -3.38
N THR A 95 -10.67 0.10 -2.55
CA THR A 95 -9.29 -0.24 -2.87
C THR A 95 -8.91 -1.53 -2.14
N LEU A 96 -8.29 -2.46 -2.83
CA LEU A 96 -7.73 -3.68 -2.24
C LEU A 96 -6.21 -3.61 -2.21
N SER A 97 -5.60 -4.13 -1.15
CA SER A 97 -4.16 -4.32 -1.01
C SER A 97 -3.92 -5.66 -0.32
N LEU A 98 -4.03 -6.75 -1.08
CA LEU A 98 -4.04 -8.14 -0.64
C LEU A 98 -2.82 -8.92 -1.15
N GLY A 99 -1.83 -8.22 -1.71
CA GLY A 99 -0.65 -8.85 -2.32
C GLY A 99 -0.92 -9.48 -3.67
N GLU A 100 -0.12 -10.50 -4.01
CA GLU A 100 -0.19 -11.20 -5.29
C GLU A 100 -1.30 -12.25 -5.30
N ARG A 101 -2.09 -12.24 -6.37
CA ARG A 101 -3.16 -13.20 -6.65
C ARG A 101 -3.14 -13.58 -8.14
N SER A 102 -3.88 -14.61 -8.52
CA SER A 102 -4.04 -14.92 -9.94
C SER A 102 -4.92 -13.88 -10.65
N LYS A 103 -4.78 -13.79 -11.96
CA LYS A 103 -5.59 -12.89 -12.79
C LYS A 103 -7.08 -13.16 -12.63
N GLU A 104 -7.47 -14.43 -12.53
CA GLU A 104 -8.87 -14.84 -12.30
C GLU A 104 -9.37 -14.37 -10.93
N SER A 105 -8.53 -14.40 -9.90
CA SER A 105 -8.88 -13.88 -8.58
C SER A 105 -9.06 -12.36 -8.63
N TYR A 106 -8.16 -11.64 -9.28
CA TYR A 106 -8.32 -10.20 -9.49
C TYR A 106 -9.61 -9.87 -10.23
N GLN A 107 -9.96 -10.63 -11.29
CA GLN A 107 -11.19 -10.43 -12.05
C GLN A 107 -12.44 -10.62 -11.17
N LYS A 108 -12.50 -11.68 -10.36
CA LYS A 108 -13.64 -11.92 -9.45
C LYS A 108 -13.83 -10.78 -8.45
N LEU A 109 -12.73 -10.23 -7.91
CA LEU A 109 -12.79 -9.13 -6.97
C LEU A 109 -13.21 -7.81 -7.65
N TYR A 110 -12.79 -7.60 -8.90
CA TYR A 110 -13.22 -6.48 -9.72
C TYR A 110 -14.72 -6.55 -10.02
N ASP A 111 -15.20 -7.71 -10.45
CA ASP A 111 -16.61 -7.97 -10.73
C ASP A 111 -17.50 -7.83 -9.48
N ALA A 112 -16.93 -8.12 -8.30
CA ALA A 112 -17.60 -7.89 -7.01
C ALA A 112 -17.70 -6.41 -6.63
N GLY A 113 -16.99 -5.52 -7.33
CA GLY A 113 -17.09 -4.07 -7.16
C GLY A 113 -15.85 -3.39 -6.59
N ALA A 114 -14.68 -4.03 -6.56
CA ALA A 114 -13.43 -3.35 -6.24
C ALA A 114 -13.02 -2.44 -7.41
N ASP A 115 -12.70 -1.17 -7.13
CA ASP A 115 -12.34 -0.19 -8.16
C ASP A 115 -10.83 -0.07 -8.35
N ARG A 116 -10.07 -0.28 -7.26
CA ARG A 116 -8.65 0.02 -7.18
C ARG A 116 -7.89 -1.13 -6.55
N TYR A 117 -6.67 -1.32 -6.98
CA TYR A 117 -5.76 -2.28 -6.35
C TYR A 117 -4.40 -1.67 -6.12
N LEU A 118 -3.87 -1.76 -4.91
CA LEU A 118 -2.54 -1.31 -4.54
C LEU A 118 -1.62 -2.52 -4.39
N LEU A 119 -0.62 -2.60 -5.26
CA LEU A 119 0.44 -3.60 -5.20
C LEU A 119 1.78 -2.90 -5.45
N ARG A 120 2.55 -2.70 -4.39
CA ARG A 120 3.86 -2.06 -4.53
C ARG A 120 4.83 -3.01 -5.21
N HIS A 121 5.58 -2.52 -6.21
CA HIS A 121 6.65 -3.31 -6.86
C HIS A 121 7.89 -3.42 -5.98
N GLU A 122 8.07 -2.51 -5.00
CA GLU A 122 9.12 -2.41 -3.99
C GLU A 122 10.52 -2.11 -4.52
N ALA A 123 10.92 -2.64 -5.65
CA ALA A 123 12.10 -2.31 -6.42
C ALA A 123 11.92 -2.78 -7.86
N ALA A 124 12.21 -1.94 -8.86
CA ALA A 124 12.17 -2.31 -10.28
C ALA A 124 13.45 -3.04 -10.72
N ASP A 125 14.54 -2.86 -9.99
CA ASP A 125 15.80 -3.56 -10.23
C ASP A 125 15.76 -4.97 -9.66
N PRO A 126 16.03 -6.05 -10.46
CA PRO A 126 15.94 -7.43 -10.01
C PRO A 126 16.94 -7.79 -8.90
N GLU A 127 18.14 -7.22 -8.92
CA GLU A 127 19.15 -7.51 -7.89
C GLU A 127 18.76 -6.92 -6.56
N LEU A 128 18.26 -5.68 -6.55
CA LEU A 128 17.73 -5.05 -5.35
C LEU A 128 16.51 -5.80 -4.83
N TYR A 129 15.59 -6.18 -5.72
CA TYR A 129 14.39 -6.94 -5.33
C TYR A 129 14.77 -8.22 -4.59
N GLN A 130 15.74 -8.98 -5.10
CA GLN A 130 16.23 -10.22 -4.45
C GLN A 130 16.96 -9.99 -3.13
N LYS A 131 17.60 -8.83 -2.95
CA LYS A 131 18.19 -8.45 -1.66
C LYS A 131 17.14 -8.12 -0.59
N LEU A 132 15.95 -7.71 -1.01
CA LEU A 132 14.83 -7.34 -0.13
C LEU A 132 13.85 -8.49 0.14
N HIS A 133 13.86 -9.53 -0.70
CA HIS A 133 12.86 -10.61 -0.68
C HIS A 133 13.52 -11.99 -0.71
N PRO A 134 12.84 -13.03 -0.19
CA PRO A 134 13.30 -14.41 -0.35
C PRO A 134 13.20 -14.86 -1.80
N GLU A 135 14.00 -15.86 -2.17
CA GLU A 135 14.05 -16.45 -3.53
C GLU A 135 12.69 -16.97 -4.04
N SER A 136 11.76 -17.26 -3.13
CA SER A 136 10.40 -17.69 -3.47
C SER A 136 9.52 -16.57 -4.04
N LEU A 137 9.95 -15.31 -3.97
CA LEU A 137 9.26 -14.15 -4.54
C LEU A 137 10.01 -13.65 -5.77
N SER A 138 9.29 -13.50 -6.87
CA SER A 138 9.82 -13.07 -8.17
C SER A 138 9.34 -11.67 -8.50
N LEU A 139 10.27 -10.80 -8.92
CA LEU A 139 9.94 -9.48 -9.45
C LEU A 139 9.08 -9.59 -10.73
N GLU A 140 9.39 -10.57 -11.60
CA GLU A 140 8.62 -10.78 -12.82
C GLU A 140 7.16 -11.09 -12.52
N ASN A 141 6.88 -11.96 -11.53
CA ASN A 141 5.51 -12.24 -11.12
C ASN A 141 4.83 -11.00 -10.52
N ARG A 142 5.56 -10.21 -9.72
CA ARG A 142 5.06 -8.95 -9.14
C ARG A 142 4.67 -7.95 -10.23
N ILE A 143 5.50 -7.79 -11.24
CA ILE A 143 5.26 -6.91 -12.38
C ILE A 143 4.09 -7.44 -13.23
N GLN A 144 4.04 -8.76 -13.48
CA GLN A 144 2.95 -9.38 -14.23
C GLN A 144 1.60 -9.13 -13.52
N CYS A 145 1.53 -9.27 -12.21
CA CYS A 145 0.33 -8.94 -11.43
C CYS A 145 -0.13 -7.48 -11.66
N LEU A 146 0.79 -6.54 -11.72
CA LEU A 146 0.45 -5.12 -11.99
C LEU A 146 -0.14 -4.92 -13.39
N TRP A 147 0.41 -5.59 -14.40
CA TRP A 147 -0.12 -5.57 -15.76
C TRP A 147 -1.49 -6.25 -15.85
N ASP A 148 -1.68 -7.39 -15.19
CA ASP A 148 -2.97 -8.08 -15.12
C ASP A 148 -4.05 -7.19 -14.49
N LEU A 149 -3.74 -6.50 -13.40
CA LEU A 149 -4.63 -5.54 -12.77
C LEU A 149 -5.01 -4.40 -13.72
N LYS A 150 -4.04 -3.87 -14.46
CA LYS A 150 -4.27 -2.81 -15.45
C LYS A 150 -5.16 -3.29 -16.60
N GLU A 151 -4.90 -4.49 -17.11
CA GLU A 151 -5.68 -5.10 -18.20
C GLU A 151 -7.14 -5.36 -17.80
N ILE A 152 -7.39 -5.79 -16.55
CA ILE A 152 -8.74 -5.99 -16.02
C ILE A 152 -9.51 -4.65 -15.91
N GLY A 153 -8.80 -3.53 -15.73
CA GLY A 153 -9.41 -2.19 -15.64
C GLY A 153 -9.38 -1.57 -14.26
N TYR A 154 -8.61 -2.12 -13.32
CA TYR A 154 -8.41 -1.46 -12.04
C TYR A 154 -7.73 -0.10 -12.19
N ALA A 155 -8.09 0.84 -11.33
CA ALA A 155 -7.22 1.98 -11.05
C ALA A 155 -6.02 1.45 -10.22
N VAL A 156 -4.89 1.20 -10.92
CA VAL A 156 -3.72 0.54 -10.35
C VAL A 156 -2.93 1.51 -9.48
N GLY A 157 -2.53 1.02 -8.31
CA GLY A 157 -1.56 1.67 -7.43
C GLY A 157 -0.30 0.83 -7.31
N THR A 158 0.86 1.47 -7.36
CA THR A 158 2.16 0.84 -7.11
C THR A 158 3.03 1.70 -6.20
N GLY A 159 4.31 1.38 -6.05
CA GLY A 159 5.27 2.15 -5.26
C GLY A 159 6.46 1.33 -4.81
N PHE A 160 7.34 2.01 -4.07
CA PHE A 160 8.60 1.45 -3.58
C PHE A 160 9.00 2.10 -2.26
N MET A 161 9.99 1.52 -1.56
CA MET A 161 10.60 2.10 -0.37
C MET A 161 11.74 3.03 -0.78
N VAL A 162 11.92 4.13 -0.04
CA VAL A 162 13.02 5.09 -0.25
C VAL A 162 14.07 4.90 0.85
N GLY A 163 15.32 4.68 0.46
CA GLY A 163 16.41 4.39 1.37
C GLY A 163 16.36 2.98 1.95
N ALA A 164 15.81 2.03 1.18
CA ALA A 164 15.88 0.62 1.52
C ALA A 164 17.34 0.12 1.57
N PRO A 165 17.65 -0.92 2.38
CA PRO A 165 18.98 -1.51 2.37
C PRO A 165 19.47 -1.81 0.96
N TYR A 166 20.73 -1.45 0.66
CA TYR A 166 21.40 -1.64 -0.63
C TYR A 166 20.87 -0.80 -1.81
N GLN A 167 19.85 0.02 -1.62
CA GLN A 167 19.28 0.86 -2.68
C GLN A 167 20.25 1.96 -3.10
N THR A 168 20.45 2.12 -4.42
CA THR A 168 21.27 3.17 -5.03
C THR A 168 20.39 4.23 -5.71
N VAL A 169 21.03 5.30 -6.19
CA VAL A 169 20.34 6.35 -6.97
C VAL A 169 19.82 5.78 -8.30
N GLU A 170 20.59 4.87 -8.92
CA GLU A 170 20.21 4.18 -10.15
C GLU A 170 18.94 3.35 -9.94
N ASN A 171 18.83 2.62 -8.83
CA ASN A 171 17.62 1.86 -8.51
C ASN A 171 16.39 2.77 -8.36
N LEU A 172 16.54 3.95 -7.75
CA LEU A 172 15.46 4.94 -7.66
C LEU A 172 15.06 5.48 -9.05
N ALA A 173 16.01 5.64 -9.96
CA ALA A 173 15.73 6.03 -11.33
C ALA A 173 14.97 4.92 -12.09
N ASP A 174 15.35 3.65 -11.91
CA ASP A 174 14.65 2.50 -12.49
C ASP A 174 13.21 2.41 -11.98
N ASP A 175 12.97 2.63 -10.68
CA ASP A 175 11.64 2.69 -10.09
C ASP A 175 10.78 3.80 -10.73
N LEU A 176 11.33 4.99 -10.97
CA LEU A 176 10.63 6.09 -11.63
C LEU A 176 10.34 5.79 -13.11
N LEU A 177 11.27 5.14 -13.81
CA LEU A 177 11.07 4.72 -15.21
C LEU A 177 9.98 3.64 -15.30
N PHE A 178 9.99 2.66 -14.41
CA PHE A 178 8.93 1.65 -14.33
C PHE A 178 7.56 2.28 -14.05
N ILE A 179 7.47 3.25 -13.13
CA ILE A 179 6.22 3.97 -12.85
C ILE A 179 5.75 4.72 -14.11
N LYS A 180 6.66 5.32 -14.86
CA LYS A 180 6.32 6.00 -16.14
C LYS A 180 5.77 5.02 -17.16
N GLU A 181 6.34 3.82 -17.27
CA GLU A 181 5.91 2.78 -18.20
C GLU A 181 4.55 2.19 -17.79
N LEU A 182 4.39 1.85 -16.50
CA LEU A 182 3.15 1.30 -15.96
C LEU A 182 2.00 2.32 -16.02
N ASP A 183 2.31 3.61 -15.91
CA ASP A 183 1.33 4.71 -15.86
C ASP A 183 0.16 4.43 -14.90
N PRO A 184 0.45 4.27 -13.59
CA PRO A 184 -0.57 3.96 -12.58
C PRO A 184 -1.36 5.21 -12.19
N GLN A 185 -2.52 5.01 -11.55
CA GLN A 185 -3.32 6.11 -11.00
C GLN A 185 -2.86 6.53 -9.61
N MET A 186 -2.15 5.67 -8.90
CA MET A 186 -1.64 5.94 -7.56
C MET A 186 -0.22 5.43 -7.40
N VAL A 187 0.62 6.22 -6.72
CA VAL A 187 1.99 5.80 -6.35
C VAL A 187 2.22 6.10 -4.87
N GLY A 188 2.43 5.05 -4.09
CA GLY A 188 2.74 5.15 -2.67
C GLY A 188 4.22 4.90 -2.39
N ILE A 189 4.98 5.96 -2.12
CA ILE A 189 6.36 5.86 -1.66
C ILE A 189 6.48 6.35 -0.22
N GLY A 190 7.41 5.77 0.52
CA GLY A 190 7.72 6.19 1.88
C GLY A 190 9.14 5.80 2.25
N PRO A 191 9.74 6.47 3.23
CA PRO A 191 11.06 6.09 3.70
C PRO A 191 11.03 4.67 4.28
N PHE A 192 12.10 3.92 4.06
CA PHE A 192 12.33 2.68 4.80
C PHE A 192 12.40 2.99 6.30
N VAL A 193 11.71 2.19 7.10
CA VAL A 193 11.83 2.20 8.56
C VAL A 193 12.09 0.76 9.01
N PRO A 194 13.17 0.48 9.75
CA PRO A 194 13.46 -0.86 10.20
C PRO A 194 12.44 -1.36 11.22
N HIS A 195 12.32 -2.68 11.34
CA HIS A 195 11.59 -3.35 12.40
C HIS A 195 12.54 -4.25 13.17
N HIS A 196 12.50 -4.22 14.50
CA HIS A 196 13.44 -4.93 15.40
C HIS A 196 13.48 -6.46 15.21
N ASP A 197 12.42 -7.06 14.69
CA ASP A 197 12.34 -8.50 14.41
C ASP A 197 12.69 -8.85 12.96
N THR A 198 13.25 -7.92 12.19
CA THR A 198 13.58 -8.17 10.79
C THR A 198 15.08 -8.32 10.56
N ARG A 199 15.43 -8.88 9.40
CA ARG A 199 16.82 -8.99 8.94
C ARG A 199 17.52 -7.63 8.85
N PHE A 200 16.76 -6.56 8.63
CA PHE A 200 17.28 -5.22 8.41
C PHE A 200 17.19 -4.29 9.64
N LYS A 201 17.00 -4.84 10.83
CA LYS A 201 16.86 -4.09 12.08
C LYS A 201 17.99 -3.11 12.39
N GLU A 202 19.23 -3.39 11.94
CA GLU A 202 20.40 -2.56 12.19
C GLU A 202 20.66 -1.54 11.06
N PHE A 203 19.84 -1.54 10.01
CA PHE A 203 20.00 -0.57 8.93
C PHE A 203 19.36 0.77 9.32
N PRO A 204 19.95 1.90 8.88
CA PRO A 204 19.37 3.21 9.15
C PRO A 204 18.03 3.36 8.41
N SER A 205 17.15 4.18 8.97
CA SER A 205 15.92 4.60 8.27
C SER A 205 16.25 5.41 7.01
N GLY A 206 15.35 5.36 6.05
CA GLY A 206 15.41 6.20 4.86
C GLY A 206 15.19 7.69 5.18
N SER A 207 15.52 8.55 4.24
CA SER A 207 15.45 10.01 4.41
C SER A 207 14.06 10.57 4.08
N VAL A 208 13.55 11.42 4.97
CA VAL A 208 12.33 12.21 4.74
C VAL A 208 12.55 13.19 3.58
N GLU A 209 13.71 13.84 3.53
CA GLU A 209 14.08 14.80 2.49
C GLU A 209 14.11 14.15 1.11
N LEU A 210 14.79 13.00 0.98
CA LEU A 210 14.83 12.25 -0.28
C LEU A 210 13.43 11.77 -0.68
N THR A 211 12.65 11.27 0.28
CA THR A 211 11.27 10.81 -0.01
C THR A 211 10.40 11.95 -0.51
N THR A 212 10.44 13.12 0.14
CA THR A 212 9.64 14.29 -0.29
C THR A 212 10.12 14.84 -1.62
N TYR A 213 11.43 14.81 -1.89
CA TYR A 213 11.98 15.14 -3.20
C TYR A 213 11.44 14.24 -4.30
N LEU A 214 11.42 12.91 -4.07
CA LEU A 214 10.85 11.94 -5.03
C LEU A 214 9.34 12.09 -5.19
N VAL A 215 8.60 12.45 -4.14
CA VAL A 215 7.17 12.81 -4.24
C VAL A 215 6.99 14.00 -5.19
N SER A 216 7.86 15.02 -5.10
CA SER A 216 7.82 16.17 -6.00
C SER A 216 8.14 15.79 -7.45
N ILE A 217 9.11 14.90 -7.67
CA ILE A 217 9.42 14.38 -9.01
C ILE A 217 8.21 13.64 -9.59
N LEU A 218 7.61 12.72 -8.82
CA LEU A 218 6.43 11.98 -9.27
C LEU A 218 5.27 12.92 -9.64
N ARG A 219 5.06 13.98 -8.85
CA ARG A 219 4.04 14.99 -9.13
C ARG A 219 4.32 15.74 -10.44
N LEU A 220 5.58 16.05 -10.73
CA LEU A 220 5.98 16.69 -11.99
C LEU A 220 5.92 15.74 -13.18
N MET A 221 6.24 14.46 -12.98
CA MET A 221 6.15 13.44 -14.03
C MET A 221 4.71 13.19 -14.48
N ASN A 222 3.78 13.11 -13.53
CA ASN A 222 2.37 12.93 -13.79
C ASN A 222 1.51 13.70 -12.77
N PRO A 223 0.96 14.87 -13.17
CA PRO A 223 0.16 15.72 -12.27
C PRO A 223 -1.18 15.09 -11.85
N HIS A 224 -1.63 14.01 -12.51
CA HIS A 224 -2.86 13.29 -12.17
C HIS A 224 -2.68 12.19 -11.11
N LEU A 225 -1.45 11.91 -10.68
CA LEU A 225 -1.21 10.87 -9.67
C LEU A 225 -1.91 11.17 -8.34
N LEU A 226 -2.44 10.14 -7.74
CA LEU A 226 -2.84 10.13 -6.33
C LEU A 226 -1.65 9.67 -5.51
N LEU A 227 -1.05 10.59 -4.74
CA LEU A 227 0.18 10.38 -3.98
C LEU A 227 -0.12 10.43 -2.48
N PRO A 228 -0.05 9.30 -1.76
CA PRO A 228 -0.20 9.30 -0.32
C PRO A 228 0.97 9.98 0.40
N SER A 229 0.65 10.81 1.39
CA SER A 229 1.60 11.16 2.44
C SER A 229 1.60 10.03 3.47
N THR A 230 2.62 9.16 3.40
CA THR A 230 2.64 7.89 4.11
C THR A 230 2.83 8.02 5.62
N THR A 231 2.41 6.98 6.37
CA THR A 231 2.61 6.91 7.82
C THR A 231 4.11 6.92 8.17
N ALA A 232 4.94 6.24 7.37
CA ALA A 232 6.39 6.18 7.57
C ALA A 232 7.07 7.56 7.59
N LEU A 233 6.59 8.54 6.81
CA LEU A 233 7.07 9.93 6.91
C LEU A 233 6.81 10.51 8.30
N GLY A 234 5.61 10.28 8.86
CA GLY A 234 5.26 10.75 10.19
C GLY A 234 5.94 10.01 11.33
N THR A 235 6.38 8.76 11.11
CA THR A 235 7.17 7.98 12.07
C THR A 235 8.58 8.55 12.24
N ILE A 236 9.23 8.93 11.14
CA ILE A 236 10.60 9.48 11.19
C ILE A 236 10.60 10.95 11.63
N ASP A 237 9.66 11.75 11.14
CA ASP A 237 9.56 13.17 11.43
C ASP A 237 8.12 13.51 11.82
N PRO A 238 7.87 14.09 13.02
CA PRO A 238 6.51 14.50 13.45
C PRO A 238 5.78 15.38 12.44
N ARG A 239 6.51 16.15 11.62
CA ARG A 239 5.98 16.97 10.53
C ARG A 239 6.10 16.31 9.15
N GLY A 240 6.51 15.06 9.09
CA GLY A 240 6.79 14.34 7.84
C GLY A 240 5.59 14.28 6.91
N ARG A 241 4.38 14.09 7.46
CA ARG A 241 3.14 14.07 6.66
C ARG A 241 2.82 15.43 6.05
N GLU A 242 3.03 16.52 6.80
CA GLU A 242 2.87 17.88 6.28
C GLU A 242 3.87 18.16 5.16
N LYS A 243 5.14 17.79 5.38
CA LYS A 243 6.18 17.91 4.35
C LYS A 243 5.83 17.13 3.09
N GLY A 244 5.27 15.92 3.22
CA GLY A 244 4.77 15.13 2.10
C GLY A 244 3.68 15.84 1.30
N ILE A 245 2.69 16.42 1.97
CA ILE A 245 1.62 17.21 1.33
C ILE A 245 2.22 18.42 0.59
N LEU A 246 3.10 19.17 1.25
CA LEU A 246 3.76 20.33 0.64
C LEU A 246 4.64 19.96 -0.56
N ALA A 247 5.19 18.73 -0.58
CA ALA A 247 5.97 18.19 -1.69
C ALA A 247 5.11 17.73 -2.88
N GLY A 248 3.79 17.68 -2.74
CA GLY A 248 2.87 17.30 -3.81
C GLY A 248 2.01 16.06 -3.55
N ALA A 249 2.08 15.45 -2.37
CA ALA A 249 1.13 14.42 -1.98
C ALA A 249 -0.28 15.02 -1.79
N ASN A 250 -1.31 14.23 -2.07
CA ASN A 250 -2.71 14.68 -2.00
C ASN A 250 -3.64 13.60 -1.42
N VAL A 251 -3.10 12.54 -0.82
CA VAL A 251 -3.88 11.48 -0.18
C VAL A 251 -3.39 11.26 1.24
N VAL A 252 -4.32 11.05 2.17
CA VAL A 252 -4.05 10.59 3.54
C VAL A 252 -4.92 9.36 3.83
N MET A 253 -4.39 8.44 4.64
CA MET A 253 -5.08 7.19 4.95
C MET A 253 -5.24 7.01 6.47
N PRO A 254 -6.25 7.66 7.09
CA PRO A 254 -6.57 7.43 8.49
C PRO A 254 -7.04 5.98 8.74
N ASN A 255 -6.58 5.39 9.84
CA ASN A 255 -6.87 4.02 10.21
C ASN A 255 -8.27 3.90 10.83
N LEU A 256 -9.13 3.10 10.20
CA LEU A 256 -10.49 2.76 10.64
C LEU A 256 -10.56 1.39 11.35
N SER A 257 -9.48 0.61 11.36
CA SER A 257 -9.47 -0.69 12.03
C SER A 257 -9.85 -0.55 13.51
N PRO A 258 -10.41 -1.59 14.15
CA PRO A 258 -10.66 -1.59 15.58
C PRO A 258 -9.40 -1.21 16.37
N VAL A 259 -9.55 -0.31 17.35
CA VAL A 259 -8.41 0.22 18.14
C VAL A 259 -7.58 -0.89 18.78
N ALA A 260 -8.22 -1.97 19.17
CA ALA A 260 -7.59 -3.10 19.85
C ALA A 260 -6.47 -3.78 19.02
N VAL A 261 -6.59 -3.77 17.69
CA VAL A 261 -5.64 -4.48 16.80
C VAL A 261 -4.66 -3.55 16.06
N ARG A 262 -4.84 -2.22 16.13
CA ARG A 262 -4.01 -1.28 15.35
C ARG A 262 -2.52 -1.41 15.63
N LYS A 263 -2.13 -1.63 16.89
CA LYS A 263 -0.74 -1.81 17.30
C LYS A 263 -0.12 -3.11 16.80
N ASP A 264 -0.97 -4.09 16.46
CA ASP A 264 -0.54 -5.41 16.03
C ASP A 264 -0.26 -5.47 14.51
N TYR A 265 -0.67 -4.44 13.75
CA TYR A 265 -0.30 -4.28 12.34
C TYR A 265 1.02 -3.51 12.22
N SER A 266 2.10 -4.11 12.70
CA SER A 266 3.43 -3.50 12.77
C SER A 266 4.30 -3.93 11.59
N LEU A 267 4.29 -3.16 10.51
CA LEU A 267 5.16 -3.38 9.35
C LEU A 267 6.61 -2.99 9.66
N TYR A 268 6.78 -1.98 10.49
CA TYR A 268 8.04 -1.37 10.93
C TYR A 268 7.86 -0.79 12.34
N ASP A 269 8.96 -0.45 13.01
CA ASP A 269 8.92 0.17 14.35
C ASP A 269 8.34 1.59 14.27
N ASN A 270 7.47 1.92 15.24
CA ASN A 270 6.71 3.17 15.24
C ASN A 270 6.69 3.80 16.64
#